data_fa9d9e0701d0ef6e33220807e4d1c896
#
_entry.id   fa9d9e0701d0ef6e33220807e4d1c896
#
_cell.length_a   1.000
_cell.length_b   1.000
_cell.length_c   1.000
_cell.angle_alpha   90.00
_cell.angle_beta   90.00
_cell.angle_gamma   90.00
#
_symmetry.space_group_name_H-M   'P 1'
#
loop_
_entity.id
_entity.type
_entity.pdbx_description
1 polymer ?
#
loop_
_entity_poly.entity_id
_entity_poly.type
_entity_poly.pdbx_seq_one_letter_code
_entity_poly.pdbx_strand_id
1 'polypeptide(L)'
;MDPKPKFRAPLYKGSGKLDGRAALITGGDSGIGKAVAVLYAREGADVAIVYLPVEQSDADETKAAVEAEGRRCLLIPGDVTDAGFCRDAVAKTVAAFGKLDILVNNAAYQQSAEKLEDLSDEQFDLTFRTNIYGYFYLTKAALPHLPKGGVIINCGSITGMEGNKTMMDYAATKGAIHAFTKSLAQNLIDRGIRVNCVAPGPIWTPLQPVSKPAEKVAEHGAKTPLGRPGQPEEVAPAFVFFASEADSSYINGEILTLLGGEVRAG
;
A
#
# COMPACT_ATOMS: atom_id res chain seq x y z
N MET A 1 -7.78 17.74 -4.12
CA MET A 1 -8.50 17.62 -2.83
C MET A 1 -8.25 18.85 -1.98
N ASP A 2 -9.27 19.32 -1.30
CA ASP A 2 -9.18 20.39 -0.31
C ASP A 2 -9.95 19.92 0.93
N PRO A 3 -9.30 19.83 2.14
CA PRO A 3 -7.86 19.99 2.35
C PRO A 3 -7.03 18.89 1.66
N LYS A 4 -5.73 19.18 1.44
CA LYS A 4 -4.79 18.15 0.93
C LYS A 4 -4.61 17.01 1.94
N PRO A 5 -4.43 15.74 1.49
CA PRO A 5 -4.09 14.64 2.37
C PRO A 5 -2.80 14.89 3.15
N LYS A 6 -2.78 14.53 4.43
CA LYS A 6 -1.61 14.67 5.30
C LYS A 6 -0.74 13.41 5.21
N PHE A 7 0.57 13.60 5.02
CA PHE A 7 1.52 12.49 4.84
C PHE A 7 2.83 12.64 5.62
N ARG A 8 3.06 13.80 6.25
CA ARG A 8 4.34 14.10 6.88
C ARG A 8 4.47 13.59 8.31
N ALA A 9 3.37 13.25 8.99
CA ALA A 9 3.34 12.74 10.36
C ALA A 9 4.26 13.51 11.33
N PRO A 10 4.02 14.79 11.60
CA PRO A 10 4.96 15.64 12.36
C PRO A 10 5.15 15.19 13.81
N LEU A 11 4.22 14.40 14.35
CA LEU A 11 4.31 13.85 15.71
C LEU A 11 5.10 12.52 15.75
N TYR A 12 5.31 11.87 14.61
CA TYR A 12 6.05 10.62 14.53
C TYR A 12 7.56 10.92 14.60
N LYS A 13 8.24 10.33 15.56
CA LYS A 13 9.70 10.41 15.72
C LYS A 13 10.33 9.12 15.22
N GLY A 14 11.20 9.21 14.22
CA GLY A 14 12.00 8.09 13.76
C GLY A 14 12.96 7.58 14.85
N SER A 15 13.22 6.30 14.85
CA SER A 15 14.11 5.63 15.81
C SER A 15 15.09 4.64 15.14
N GLY A 16 15.20 4.69 13.80
CA GLY A 16 16.12 3.87 13.04
C GLY A 16 15.66 2.40 12.88
N LYS A 17 14.37 2.14 12.99
CA LYS A 17 13.82 0.76 12.91
C LYS A 17 14.10 0.06 11.59
N LEU A 18 14.33 0.83 10.53
CA LEU A 18 14.59 0.34 9.19
C LEU A 18 15.97 0.76 8.67
N ASP A 19 16.89 1.07 9.57
CA ASP A 19 18.24 1.50 9.19
C ASP A 19 18.90 0.51 8.22
N GLY A 20 19.39 1.06 7.10
CA GLY A 20 20.06 0.32 6.06
C GLY A 20 19.16 -0.66 5.27
N ARG A 21 17.84 -0.65 5.43
CA ARG A 21 16.89 -1.42 4.61
C ARG A 21 16.63 -0.72 3.27
N ALA A 22 16.19 -1.50 2.28
CA ALA A 22 15.71 -1.03 0.99
C ALA A 22 14.27 -1.50 0.77
N ALA A 23 13.39 -0.58 0.41
CA ALA A 23 11.97 -0.84 0.19
C ALA A 23 11.54 -0.52 -1.23
N LEU A 24 10.62 -1.33 -1.79
CA LEU A 24 9.87 -1.04 -3.01
C LEU A 24 8.40 -0.87 -2.66
N ILE A 25 7.81 0.28 -3.02
CA ILE A 25 6.42 0.65 -2.70
C ILE A 25 5.67 0.96 -3.99
N THR A 26 4.56 0.27 -4.25
CA THR A 26 3.69 0.59 -5.39
C THR A 26 2.63 1.61 -5.03
N GLY A 27 2.30 2.53 -5.97
CA GLY A 27 1.45 3.69 -5.68
C GLY A 27 2.08 4.58 -4.59
N GLY A 28 3.42 4.77 -4.68
CA GLY A 28 4.18 5.52 -3.71
C GLY A 28 4.17 7.04 -3.91
N ASP A 29 3.57 7.51 -4.99
CA ASP A 29 3.44 8.90 -5.39
C ASP A 29 2.46 9.69 -4.53
N SER A 30 1.42 9.03 -4.02
CA SER A 30 0.33 9.72 -3.35
C SER A 30 -0.26 8.91 -2.18
N GLY A 31 -1.21 9.51 -1.45
CA GLY A 31 -2.01 8.84 -0.43
C GLY A 31 -1.19 8.07 0.61
N ILE A 32 -1.61 6.82 0.86
CA ILE A 32 -0.98 5.94 1.85
C ILE A 32 0.46 5.60 1.43
N GLY A 33 0.69 5.27 0.15
CA GLY A 33 2.03 4.91 -0.34
C GLY A 33 3.06 6.02 -0.14
N LYS A 34 2.69 7.28 -0.39
CA LYS A 34 3.53 8.46 -0.11
C LYS A 34 3.86 8.60 1.38
N ALA A 35 2.86 8.46 2.25
CA ALA A 35 3.08 8.54 3.69
C ALA A 35 3.99 7.40 4.19
N VAL A 36 3.82 6.19 3.66
CA VAL A 36 4.70 5.05 3.95
C VAL A 36 6.12 5.31 3.49
N ALA A 37 6.32 5.84 2.26
CA ALA A 37 7.63 6.18 1.73
C ALA A 37 8.39 7.18 2.64
N VAL A 38 7.69 8.23 3.09
CA VAL A 38 8.27 9.24 3.99
C VAL A 38 8.62 8.65 5.36
N LEU A 39 7.74 7.83 5.98
CA LEU A 39 8.05 7.24 7.28
C LEU A 39 9.13 6.16 7.19
N TYR A 40 9.20 5.39 6.10
CA TYR A 40 10.29 4.44 5.88
C TYR A 40 11.64 5.16 5.78
N ALA A 41 11.68 6.29 5.06
CA ALA A 41 12.87 7.13 5.01
C ALA A 41 13.26 7.68 6.38
N ARG A 42 12.29 8.16 7.16
CA ARG A 42 12.49 8.65 8.53
C ARG A 42 13.01 7.57 9.47
N GLU A 43 12.68 6.32 9.21
CA GLU A 43 13.21 5.15 9.93
C GLU A 43 14.51 4.59 9.36
N GLY A 44 15.10 5.23 8.33
CA GLY A 44 16.43 4.93 7.83
C GLY A 44 16.46 4.05 6.56
N ALA A 45 15.33 3.74 5.92
CA ALA A 45 15.29 2.96 4.70
C ALA A 45 15.49 3.81 3.44
N ASP A 46 16.15 3.26 2.42
CA ASP A 46 16.10 3.76 1.05
C ASP A 46 14.82 3.26 0.37
N VAL A 47 14.17 4.09 -0.46
CA VAL A 47 12.84 3.82 -0.97
C VAL A 47 12.80 3.93 -2.51
N ALA A 48 12.29 2.91 -3.17
CA ALA A 48 11.85 2.97 -4.57
C ALA A 48 10.33 3.06 -4.61
N ILE A 49 9.78 3.93 -5.44
CA ILE A 49 8.35 4.04 -5.65
C ILE A 49 7.97 3.74 -7.09
N VAL A 50 6.92 2.95 -7.27
CA VAL A 50 6.25 2.71 -8.56
C VAL A 50 5.00 3.57 -8.62
N TYR A 51 4.77 4.21 -9.78
CA TYR A 51 3.64 5.10 -10.03
C TYR A 51 3.33 5.15 -11.53
N LEU A 52 2.12 5.55 -11.91
CA LEU A 52 1.79 5.74 -13.33
C LEU A 52 2.48 7.00 -13.89
N PRO A 53 2.99 6.98 -15.14
CA PRO A 53 3.71 8.13 -15.71
C PRO A 53 2.96 9.47 -15.67
N VAL A 54 1.64 9.44 -15.68
CA VAL A 54 0.78 10.62 -15.56
C VAL A 54 0.86 11.29 -14.18
N GLU A 55 1.32 10.56 -13.16
CA GLU A 55 1.44 11.00 -11.76
C GLU A 55 2.84 11.52 -11.41
N GLN A 56 3.68 11.84 -12.42
CA GLN A 56 5.07 12.28 -12.25
C GLN A 56 5.21 13.42 -11.24
N SER A 57 4.33 14.43 -11.27
CA SER A 57 4.38 15.57 -10.35
C SER A 57 4.24 15.17 -8.88
N ASP A 58 3.36 14.20 -8.58
CA ASP A 58 3.14 13.71 -7.22
C ASP A 58 4.31 12.83 -6.77
N ALA A 59 4.89 12.06 -7.70
CA ALA A 59 6.09 11.27 -7.47
C ALA A 59 7.31 12.15 -7.16
N ASP A 60 7.48 13.28 -7.85
CA ASP A 60 8.54 14.26 -7.57
C ASP A 60 8.38 14.88 -6.17
N GLU A 61 7.15 15.18 -5.75
CA GLU A 61 6.88 15.65 -4.38
C GLU A 61 7.23 14.58 -3.34
N THR A 62 6.91 13.32 -3.61
CA THR A 62 7.27 12.20 -2.73
C THR A 62 8.77 12.04 -2.65
N LYS A 63 9.48 12.09 -3.78
CA LYS A 63 10.94 12.02 -3.81
C LYS A 63 11.57 13.13 -2.97
N ALA A 64 11.15 14.37 -3.17
CA ALA A 64 11.64 15.50 -2.38
C ALA A 64 11.40 15.31 -0.87
N ALA A 65 10.25 14.74 -0.49
CA ALA A 65 9.92 14.47 0.91
C ALA A 65 10.79 13.35 1.52
N VAL A 66 11.06 12.28 0.78
CA VAL A 66 11.97 11.19 1.20
C VAL A 66 13.41 11.69 1.32
N GLU A 67 13.88 12.47 0.34
CA GLU A 67 15.24 13.04 0.37
C GLU A 67 15.43 14.04 1.50
N ALA A 68 14.37 14.75 1.91
CA ALA A 68 14.39 15.62 3.08
C ALA A 68 14.57 14.86 4.42
N GLU A 69 14.22 13.57 4.46
CA GLU A 69 14.53 12.67 5.59
C GLU A 69 15.96 12.07 5.51
N GLY A 70 16.77 12.50 4.52
CA GLY A 70 18.16 12.08 4.36
C GLY A 70 18.34 10.72 3.67
N ARG A 71 17.32 10.18 3.00
CA ARG A 71 17.38 8.87 2.33
C ARG A 71 17.22 9.01 0.81
N ARG A 72 17.66 7.96 0.08
CA ARG A 72 17.53 7.91 -1.38
C ARG A 72 16.11 7.56 -1.79
N CYS A 73 15.61 8.21 -2.84
CA CYS A 73 14.34 7.87 -3.47
C CYS A 73 14.55 7.56 -4.96
N LEU A 74 14.16 6.34 -5.38
CA LEU A 74 14.18 5.92 -6.78
C LEU A 74 12.76 6.01 -7.35
N LEU A 75 12.59 6.78 -8.42
CA LEU A 75 11.33 6.89 -9.16
C LEU A 75 11.27 5.86 -10.29
N ILE A 76 10.21 5.04 -10.35
CA ILE A 76 10.01 3.99 -11.34
C ILE A 76 8.62 4.16 -11.97
N PRO A 77 8.50 4.97 -13.04
CA PRO A 77 7.22 5.14 -13.74
C PRO A 77 6.85 3.88 -14.53
N GLY A 78 5.59 3.44 -14.41
CA GLY A 78 5.02 2.32 -15.17
C GLY A 78 3.79 1.69 -14.53
N ASP A 79 3.25 0.68 -15.20
CA ASP A 79 1.98 0.05 -14.84
C ASP A 79 2.20 -1.34 -14.24
N VAL A 80 1.70 -1.56 -13.03
CA VAL A 80 1.78 -2.85 -12.32
C VAL A 80 0.96 -3.96 -12.97
N THR A 81 0.08 -3.64 -13.91
CA THR A 81 -0.66 -4.63 -14.70
C THR A 81 0.22 -5.38 -15.70
N ASP A 82 1.42 -4.86 -15.99
CA ASP A 82 2.43 -5.51 -16.85
C ASP A 82 3.42 -6.31 -16.02
N ALA A 83 3.43 -7.62 -16.21
CA ALA A 83 4.35 -8.53 -15.54
C ALA A 83 5.83 -8.30 -15.91
N GLY A 84 6.11 -7.81 -17.13
CA GLY A 84 7.45 -7.43 -17.58
C GLY A 84 7.95 -6.23 -16.81
N PHE A 85 7.13 -5.17 -16.78
CA PHE A 85 7.41 -3.98 -15.98
C PHE A 85 7.64 -4.31 -14.49
N CYS A 86 6.84 -5.17 -13.89
CA CYS A 86 7.01 -5.56 -12.49
C CYS A 86 8.37 -6.23 -12.21
N ARG A 87 8.86 -7.09 -13.12
CA ARG A 87 10.21 -7.66 -13.01
C ARG A 87 11.29 -6.59 -13.12
N ASP A 88 11.15 -5.67 -14.08
CA ASP A 88 12.09 -4.58 -14.29
C ASP A 88 12.12 -3.60 -13.11
N ALA A 89 10.99 -3.31 -12.49
CA ALA A 89 10.91 -2.46 -11.31
C ALA A 89 11.69 -3.03 -10.12
N VAL A 90 11.56 -4.34 -9.87
CA VAL A 90 12.34 -5.03 -8.86
C VAL A 90 13.84 -5.00 -9.21
N ALA A 91 14.20 -5.32 -10.45
CA ALA A 91 15.59 -5.31 -10.91
C ALA A 91 16.23 -3.92 -10.78
N LYS A 92 15.52 -2.86 -11.15
CA LYS A 92 15.97 -1.46 -10.98
C LYS A 92 16.18 -1.11 -9.51
N THR A 93 15.28 -1.54 -8.62
CA THR A 93 15.41 -1.31 -7.18
C THR A 93 16.65 -1.98 -6.62
N VAL A 94 16.88 -3.26 -6.97
CA VAL A 94 18.05 -4.01 -6.54
C VAL A 94 19.35 -3.41 -7.11
N ALA A 95 19.34 -2.98 -8.38
CA ALA A 95 20.50 -2.34 -9.00
C ALA A 95 20.87 -1.00 -8.32
N ALA A 96 19.85 -0.21 -7.94
CA ALA A 96 20.05 1.11 -7.30
C ALA A 96 20.51 1.02 -5.84
N PHE A 97 19.98 0.06 -5.08
CA PHE A 97 20.21 -0.03 -3.64
C PHE A 97 21.12 -1.20 -3.22
N GLY A 98 21.43 -2.12 -4.15
CA GLY A 98 22.22 -3.33 -3.89
C GLY A 98 21.43 -4.47 -3.25
N LYS A 99 20.15 -4.24 -2.91
CA LYS A 99 19.27 -5.20 -2.21
C LYS A 99 17.80 -4.79 -2.28
N LEU A 100 16.93 -5.71 -1.85
CA LEU A 100 15.51 -5.46 -1.57
C LEU A 100 15.14 -6.21 -0.28
N ASP A 101 14.75 -5.48 0.75
CA ASP A 101 14.38 -6.05 2.05
C ASP A 101 12.86 -6.03 2.30
N ILE A 102 12.16 -5.04 1.73
CA ILE A 102 10.74 -4.78 2.00
C ILE A 102 10.00 -4.53 0.68
N LEU A 103 8.93 -5.29 0.45
CA LEU A 103 7.98 -5.03 -0.62
C LEU A 103 6.66 -4.54 -0.02
N VAL A 104 6.18 -3.38 -0.45
CA VAL A 104 4.86 -2.85 -0.12
C VAL A 104 4.00 -2.84 -1.38
N ASN A 105 3.03 -3.74 -1.45
CA ASN A 105 2.00 -3.75 -2.47
C ASN A 105 0.86 -2.84 -2.01
N ASN A 106 0.77 -1.63 -2.60
CA ASN A 106 -0.20 -0.61 -2.21
C ASN A 106 -0.99 -0.04 -3.40
N ALA A 107 -0.44 -0.05 -4.61
CA ALA A 107 -1.16 0.41 -5.80
C ALA A 107 -2.54 -0.25 -5.91
N ALA A 108 -3.55 0.54 -6.22
CA ALA A 108 -4.92 0.05 -6.34
C ALA A 108 -5.72 0.89 -7.33
N TYR A 109 -6.65 0.21 -7.99
CA TYR A 109 -7.72 0.81 -8.77
C TYR A 109 -9.05 0.54 -8.07
N GLN A 110 -9.95 1.55 -8.06
CA GLN A 110 -11.34 1.41 -7.64
C GLN A 110 -12.24 2.34 -8.44
N GLN A 111 -13.43 1.88 -8.71
CA GLN A 111 -14.51 2.68 -9.29
C GLN A 111 -15.84 2.18 -8.75
N SER A 112 -16.80 3.09 -8.54
CA SER A 112 -18.13 2.72 -8.06
C SER A 112 -19.04 2.33 -9.22
N ALA A 113 -19.84 1.27 -9.01
CA ALA A 113 -20.99 0.89 -9.85
C ALA A 113 -22.21 0.75 -8.94
N GLU A 114 -23.29 1.45 -9.22
CA GLU A 114 -24.49 1.46 -8.33
C GLU A 114 -25.20 0.09 -8.34
N LYS A 115 -25.16 -0.62 -9.45
CA LYS A 115 -25.75 -1.96 -9.62
C LYS A 115 -24.75 -2.89 -10.28
N LEU A 116 -24.94 -4.19 -10.15
CA LEU A 116 -24.08 -5.18 -10.80
C LEU A 116 -24.10 -5.05 -12.33
N GLU A 117 -25.26 -4.72 -12.89
CA GLU A 117 -25.43 -4.55 -14.33
C GLU A 117 -24.68 -3.33 -14.90
N ASP A 118 -24.32 -2.37 -14.03
CA ASP A 118 -23.54 -1.18 -14.40
C ASP A 118 -22.02 -1.41 -14.34
N LEU A 119 -21.59 -2.54 -13.73
CA LEU A 119 -20.20 -2.94 -13.64
C LEU A 119 -19.77 -3.62 -14.93
N SER A 120 -18.97 -2.95 -15.77
CA SER A 120 -18.52 -3.55 -17.02
C SER A 120 -17.45 -4.62 -16.81
N ASP A 121 -17.33 -5.55 -17.77
CA ASP A 121 -16.31 -6.59 -17.78
C ASP A 121 -14.91 -5.99 -17.80
N GLU A 122 -14.71 -4.87 -18.51
CA GLU A 122 -13.43 -4.15 -18.60
C GLU A 122 -13.03 -3.52 -17.27
N GLN A 123 -13.99 -2.92 -16.54
CA GLN A 123 -13.74 -2.38 -15.21
C GLN A 123 -13.37 -3.51 -14.24
N PHE A 124 -14.12 -4.60 -14.26
CA PHE A 124 -13.84 -5.77 -13.43
C PHE A 124 -12.44 -6.34 -13.70
N ASP A 125 -12.09 -6.55 -14.99
CA ASP A 125 -10.75 -7.03 -15.39
C ASP A 125 -9.64 -6.07 -14.95
N LEU A 126 -9.79 -4.75 -15.18
CA LEU A 126 -8.81 -3.76 -14.77
C LEU A 126 -8.59 -3.74 -13.26
N THR A 127 -9.69 -3.84 -12.48
CA THR A 127 -9.60 -3.89 -11.01
C THR A 127 -8.79 -5.10 -10.54
N PHE A 128 -9.04 -6.29 -11.13
CA PHE A 128 -8.28 -7.50 -10.80
C PHE A 128 -6.84 -7.44 -11.29
N ARG A 129 -6.59 -6.92 -12.48
CA ARG A 129 -5.22 -6.76 -13.01
C ARG A 129 -4.38 -5.86 -12.11
N THR A 130 -4.93 -4.72 -11.69
CA THR A 130 -4.20 -3.80 -10.84
C THR A 130 -4.03 -4.35 -9.42
N ASN A 131 -5.14 -4.75 -8.79
CA ASN A 131 -5.15 -5.02 -7.34
C ASN A 131 -4.65 -6.43 -6.99
N ILE A 132 -4.73 -7.40 -7.92
CA ILE A 132 -4.35 -8.80 -7.67
C ILE A 132 -3.17 -9.22 -8.51
N TYR A 133 -3.23 -9.05 -9.84
CA TYR A 133 -2.14 -9.51 -10.71
C TYR A 133 -0.86 -8.69 -10.45
N GLY A 134 -0.99 -7.36 -10.27
CA GLY A 134 0.15 -6.52 -9.90
C GLY A 134 0.83 -6.97 -8.60
N TYR A 135 0.05 -7.27 -7.55
CA TYR A 135 0.57 -7.80 -6.28
C TYR A 135 1.28 -9.15 -6.46
N PHE A 136 0.66 -10.04 -7.25
CA PHE A 136 1.26 -11.34 -7.57
C PHE A 136 2.56 -11.18 -8.37
N TYR A 137 2.58 -10.36 -9.42
CA TYR A 137 3.77 -10.17 -10.27
C TYR A 137 4.94 -9.59 -9.49
N LEU A 138 4.70 -8.53 -8.71
CA LEU A 138 5.73 -7.92 -7.88
C LEU A 138 6.23 -8.85 -6.78
N THR A 139 5.32 -9.53 -6.08
CA THR A 139 5.70 -10.53 -5.07
C THR A 139 6.59 -11.60 -5.69
N LYS A 140 6.16 -12.20 -6.81
CA LYS A 140 6.93 -13.25 -7.49
C LYS A 140 8.30 -12.76 -7.96
N ALA A 141 8.38 -11.53 -8.49
CA ALA A 141 9.63 -10.92 -8.92
C ALA A 141 10.57 -10.59 -7.74
N ALA A 142 10.03 -10.15 -6.60
CA ALA A 142 10.78 -9.78 -5.42
C ALA A 142 11.37 -11.00 -4.67
N LEU A 143 10.68 -12.14 -4.69
CA LEU A 143 11.07 -13.33 -3.90
C LEU A 143 12.53 -13.78 -4.05
N PRO A 144 13.16 -13.79 -5.24
CA PRO A 144 14.58 -14.15 -5.36
C PRO A 144 15.54 -13.18 -4.67
N HIS A 145 15.10 -11.97 -4.38
CA HIS A 145 15.91 -10.89 -3.83
C HIS A 145 15.65 -10.62 -2.34
N LEU A 146 14.51 -11.10 -1.81
CA LEU A 146 14.18 -10.95 -0.40
C LEU A 146 15.01 -11.90 0.46
N PRO A 147 15.81 -11.37 1.43
CA PRO A 147 16.61 -12.18 2.32
C PRO A 147 15.76 -12.84 3.42
N LYS A 148 16.39 -13.70 4.23
CA LYS A 148 15.83 -14.06 5.54
C LYS A 148 15.65 -12.78 6.37
N GLY A 149 14.48 -12.60 6.99
CA GLY A 149 14.07 -11.33 7.63
C GLY A 149 13.47 -10.31 6.67
N GLY A 150 13.30 -10.68 5.38
CA GLY A 150 12.56 -9.89 4.41
C GLY A 150 11.07 -9.80 4.75
N VAL A 151 10.40 -8.75 4.26
CA VAL A 151 8.99 -8.48 4.60
C VAL A 151 8.20 -8.12 3.35
N ILE A 152 6.99 -8.67 3.25
CA ILE A 152 5.97 -8.26 2.28
C ILE A 152 4.78 -7.70 3.06
N ILE A 153 4.35 -6.48 2.69
CA ILE A 153 3.18 -5.85 3.32
C ILE A 153 2.18 -5.50 2.22
N ASN A 154 1.00 -6.07 2.33
CA ASN A 154 -0.09 -5.82 1.38
C ASN A 154 -1.06 -4.77 1.93
N CYS A 155 -1.52 -3.85 1.08
CA CYS A 155 -2.57 -2.91 1.40
C CYS A 155 -3.94 -3.52 1.08
N GLY A 156 -4.59 -4.06 2.09
CA GLY A 156 -5.97 -4.55 2.02
C GLY A 156 -7.01 -3.44 2.10
N SER A 157 -8.15 -3.76 2.64
CA SER A 157 -9.24 -2.82 2.98
C SER A 157 -10.27 -3.51 3.87
N ILE A 158 -10.99 -2.73 4.67
CA ILE A 158 -12.17 -3.24 5.39
C ILE A 158 -13.21 -3.83 4.44
N THR A 159 -13.32 -3.30 3.22
CA THR A 159 -14.26 -3.82 2.21
C THR A 159 -13.97 -5.26 1.81
N GLY A 160 -12.74 -5.74 1.97
CA GLY A 160 -12.39 -7.14 1.76
C GLY A 160 -12.91 -8.09 2.83
N MET A 161 -13.34 -7.57 4.00
CA MET A 161 -13.96 -8.34 5.08
C MET A 161 -15.48 -8.28 5.02
N GLU A 162 -16.04 -7.10 4.68
CA GLU A 162 -17.47 -6.81 4.78
C GLU A 162 -18.21 -6.83 3.43
N GLY A 163 -17.44 -6.75 2.33
CA GLY A 163 -18.01 -6.39 1.03
C GLY A 163 -18.31 -4.90 0.93
N ASN A 164 -18.78 -4.48 -0.24
CA ASN A 164 -19.30 -3.13 -0.46
C ASN A 164 -20.28 -3.14 -1.63
N LYS A 165 -21.47 -2.59 -1.42
CA LYS A 165 -22.57 -2.67 -2.39
C LYS A 165 -22.33 -1.93 -3.71
N THR A 166 -21.44 -0.93 -3.71
CA THR A 166 -21.13 -0.10 -4.90
C THR A 166 -19.69 -0.22 -5.38
N MET A 167 -18.85 -1.03 -4.71
CA MET A 167 -17.47 -1.33 -5.09
C MET A 167 -17.25 -2.84 -5.05
N MET A 168 -18.07 -3.58 -5.80
CA MET A 168 -18.13 -5.05 -5.74
C MET A 168 -16.84 -5.72 -6.20
N ASP A 169 -16.30 -5.27 -7.33
CA ASP A 169 -15.00 -5.70 -7.89
C ASP A 169 -13.84 -5.38 -6.95
N TYR A 170 -13.79 -4.14 -6.46
CA TYR A 170 -12.77 -3.71 -5.50
C TYR A 170 -12.82 -4.53 -4.20
N ALA A 171 -14.00 -4.71 -3.62
CA ALA A 171 -14.17 -5.50 -2.40
C ALA A 171 -13.74 -6.96 -2.62
N ALA A 172 -14.07 -7.57 -3.77
CA ALA A 172 -13.63 -8.91 -4.14
C ALA A 172 -12.10 -8.99 -4.21
N THR A 173 -11.42 -8.00 -4.83
CA THR A 173 -9.96 -7.98 -4.87
C THR A 173 -9.35 -7.81 -3.49
N LYS A 174 -9.94 -7.00 -2.61
CA LYS A 174 -9.42 -6.81 -1.25
C LYS A 174 -9.60 -8.07 -0.39
N GLY A 175 -10.69 -8.82 -0.55
CA GLY A 175 -10.85 -10.14 0.04
C GLY A 175 -9.80 -11.14 -0.47
N ALA A 176 -9.53 -11.13 -1.78
CA ALA A 176 -8.48 -11.96 -2.37
C ALA A 176 -7.08 -11.61 -1.83
N ILE A 177 -6.76 -10.31 -1.61
CA ILE A 177 -5.50 -9.87 -0.99
C ILE A 177 -5.36 -10.44 0.44
N HIS A 178 -6.44 -10.45 1.24
CA HIS A 178 -6.42 -11.00 2.59
C HIS A 178 -6.08 -12.50 2.57
N ALA A 179 -6.75 -13.27 1.70
CA ALA A 179 -6.47 -14.70 1.53
C ALA A 179 -5.04 -14.93 1.01
N PHE A 180 -4.60 -14.15 0.02
CA PHE A 180 -3.25 -14.23 -0.54
C PHE A 180 -2.17 -13.94 0.51
N THR A 181 -2.38 -12.93 1.37
CA THR A 181 -1.48 -12.62 2.49
C THR A 181 -1.29 -13.82 3.40
N LYS A 182 -2.38 -14.46 3.86
CA LYS A 182 -2.35 -15.63 4.74
C LYS A 182 -1.66 -16.82 4.07
N SER A 183 -1.93 -17.04 2.79
CA SER A 183 -1.32 -18.12 2.02
C SER A 183 0.19 -17.93 1.83
N LEU A 184 0.61 -16.71 1.49
CA LEU A 184 2.03 -16.37 1.36
C LEU A 184 2.77 -16.47 2.69
N ALA A 185 2.16 -16.02 3.79
CA ALA A 185 2.75 -16.10 5.11
C ALA A 185 3.11 -17.55 5.50
N GLN A 186 2.21 -18.49 5.19
CA GLN A 186 2.45 -19.92 5.41
C GLN A 186 3.51 -20.48 4.45
N ASN A 187 3.44 -20.11 3.16
CA ASN A 187 4.34 -20.63 2.14
C ASN A 187 5.80 -20.17 2.31
N LEU A 188 6.00 -18.95 2.83
CA LEU A 188 7.33 -18.33 2.92
C LEU A 188 7.98 -18.43 4.30
N ILE A 189 7.33 -19.09 5.27
CA ILE A 189 7.81 -19.19 6.66
C ILE A 189 9.19 -19.83 6.74
N ASP A 190 9.44 -20.90 6.00
CA ASP A 190 10.73 -21.61 5.97
C ASP A 190 11.87 -20.77 5.36
N ARG A 191 11.50 -19.74 4.59
CA ARG A 191 12.45 -18.76 4.06
C ARG A 191 12.73 -17.62 5.03
N GLY A 192 12.00 -17.56 6.16
CA GLY A 192 12.08 -16.49 7.13
C GLY A 192 11.58 -15.15 6.60
N ILE A 193 10.64 -15.16 5.64
CA ILE A 193 9.99 -13.97 5.09
C ILE A 193 8.62 -13.82 5.74
N ARG A 194 8.33 -12.65 6.31
CA ARG A 194 7.03 -12.34 6.89
C ARG A 194 6.13 -11.66 5.87
N VAL A 195 4.85 -12.01 5.90
CA VAL A 195 3.83 -11.40 5.03
C VAL A 195 2.64 -11.00 5.87
N ASN A 196 2.32 -9.70 5.90
CA ASN A 196 1.18 -9.16 6.64
C ASN A 196 0.39 -8.18 5.77
N CYS A 197 -0.77 -7.79 6.25
CA CYS A 197 -1.67 -6.88 5.54
C CYS A 197 -2.11 -5.74 6.47
N VAL A 198 -2.11 -4.52 5.95
CA VAL A 198 -2.80 -3.38 6.56
C VAL A 198 -4.12 -3.21 5.83
N ALA A 199 -5.24 -3.22 6.55
CA ALA A 199 -6.59 -3.10 6.02
C ALA A 199 -7.28 -1.83 6.54
N PRO A 200 -7.10 -0.69 5.86
CA PRO A 200 -7.71 0.58 6.27
C PRO A 200 -9.22 0.60 6.05
N GLY A 201 -9.91 1.37 6.88
CA GLY A 201 -11.24 1.90 6.62
C GLY A 201 -11.22 3.15 5.75
N PRO A 202 -12.10 4.15 5.99
CA PRO A 202 -12.14 5.38 5.21
C PRO A 202 -10.90 6.25 5.46
N ILE A 203 -10.05 6.42 4.43
CA ILE A 203 -8.85 7.27 4.49
C ILE A 203 -8.94 8.37 3.43
N TRP A 204 -8.54 9.58 3.80
CA TRP A 204 -8.54 10.77 2.94
C TRP A 204 -7.38 10.73 1.94
N THR A 205 -7.62 10.15 0.76
CA THR A 205 -6.61 9.93 -0.30
C THR A 205 -7.13 10.39 -1.66
N PRO A 206 -6.25 10.68 -2.64
CA PRO A 206 -6.65 11.03 -4.01
C PRO A 206 -7.51 9.96 -4.70
N LEU A 207 -7.46 8.71 -4.26
CA LEU A 207 -8.29 7.63 -4.79
C LEU A 207 -9.80 7.91 -4.61
N GLN A 208 -10.21 8.72 -3.62
CA GLN A 208 -11.62 8.99 -3.35
C GLN A 208 -12.28 9.85 -4.44
N PRO A 209 -11.76 11.04 -4.83
CA PRO A 209 -12.39 11.87 -5.86
C PRO A 209 -12.29 11.26 -7.27
N VAL A 210 -11.35 10.36 -7.53
CA VAL A 210 -11.26 9.65 -8.81
C VAL A 210 -12.40 8.63 -8.96
N SER A 211 -12.89 8.08 -7.85
CA SER A 211 -13.84 6.95 -7.84
C SER A 211 -15.25 7.31 -7.35
N LYS A 212 -15.47 8.54 -6.88
CA LYS A 212 -16.75 8.96 -6.26
C LYS A 212 -17.13 10.37 -6.66
N PRO A 213 -18.44 10.69 -6.75
CA PRO A 213 -18.92 12.04 -6.87
C PRO A 213 -18.51 12.94 -5.69
N ALA A 214 -18.40 14.25 -5.92
CA ALA A 214 -17.90 15.22 -4.94
C ALA A 214 -18.68 15.19 -3.60
N GLU A 215 -20.00 15.04 -3.66
CA GLU A 215 -20.86 14.96 -2.48
C GLU A 215 -20.52 13.74 -1.60
N LYS A 216 -20.30 12.58 -2.23
CA LYS A 216 -19.89 11.35 -1.52
C LYS A 216 -18.46 11.44 -0.97
N VAL A 217 -17.59 12.23 -1.62
CA VAL A 217 -16.23 12.50 -1.10
C VAL A 217 -16.31 13.38 0.14
N ALA A 218 -17.17 14.41 0.15
CA ALA A 218 -17.35 15.30 1.31
C ALA A 218 -17.83 14.55 2.57
N GLU A 219 -18.65 13.51 2.40
CA GLU A 219 -19.16 12.67 3.50
C GLU A 219 -18.21 11.51 3.88
N HIS A 220 -17.06 11.36 3.17
CA HIS A 220 -16.19 10.24 3.37
C HIS A 220 -15.65 10.20 4.80
N GLY A 221 -15.89 9.09 5.51
CA GLY A 221 -15.46 8.88 6.90
C GLY A 221 -16.32 9.57 7.97
N ALA A 222 -17.34 10.36 7.61
CA ALA A 222 -18.21 11.04 8.60
C ALA A 222 -18.98 10.07 9.50
N LYS A 223 -19.17 8.82 9.06
CA LYS A 223 -19.90 7.78 9.83
C LYS A 223 -19.00 6.93 10.71
N THR A 224 -17.68 7.12 10.69
CA THR A 224 -16.80 6.43 11.64
C THR A 224 -17.06 6.92 13.07
N PRO A 225 -16.84 6.12 14.10
CA PRO A 225 -16.96 6.57 15.50
C PRO A 225 -16.12 7.81 15.83
N LEU A 226 -14.97 7.99 15.17
CA LEU A 226 -14.15 9.22 15.28
C LEU A 226 -14.72 10.41 14.51
N GLY A 227 -15.81 10.24 13.71
CA GLY A 227 -16.50 11.30 12.99
C GLY A 227 -15.72 11.91 11.82
N ARG A 228 -14.64 11.27 11.36
CA ARG A 228 -13.79 11.75 10.27
C ARG A 228 -13.08 10.60 9.54
N PRO A 229 -12.60 10.83 8.31
CA PRO A 229 -11.66 9.89 7.70
C PRO A 229 -10.31 9.92 8.43
N GLY A 230 -9.57 8.81 8.38
CA GLY A 230 -8.16 8.80 8.72
C GLY A 230 -7.32 9.55 7.67
N GLN A 231 -6.14 10.00 8.05
CA GLN A 231 -5.16 10.57 7.13
C GLN A 231 -4.12 9.49 6.74
N PRO A 232 -3.49 9.59 5.55
CA PRO A 232 -2.38 8.72 5.16
C PRO A 232 -1.31 8.56 6.23
N GLU A 233 -0.94 9.65 6.89
CA GLU A 233 0.06 9.67 7.98
C GLU A 233 -0.38 8.90 9.24
N GLU A 234 -1.69 8.64 9.42
CA GLU A 234 -2.21 7.84 10.53
C GLU A 234 -2.21 6.34 10.20
N VAL A 235 -2.09 5.99 8.91
CA VAL A 235 -2.01 4.60 8.43
C VAL A 235 -0.56 4.13 8.30
N ALA A 236 0.34 5.00 7.84
CA ALA A 236 1.73 4.67 7.57
C ALA A 236 2.50 4.03 8.75
N PRO A 237 2.27 4.40 10.04
CA PRO A 237 2.91 3.73 11.17
C PRO A 237 2.65 2.23 11.26
N ALA A 238 1.49 1.73 10.78
CA ALA A 238 1.21 0.30 10.74
C ALA A 238 2.12 -0.45 9.75
N PHE A 239 2.48 0.19 8.64
CA PHE A 239 3.46 -0.35 7.70
C PHE A 239 4.88 -0.35 8.30
N VAL A 240 5.27 0.68 9.04
CA VAL A 240 6.54 0.68 9.79
C VAL A 240 6.57 -0.46 10.80
N PHE A 241 5.49 -0.63 11.57
CA PHE A 241 5.34 -1.71 12.56
C PHE A 241 5.57 -3.09 11.93
N PHE A 242 4.93 -3.39 10.79
CA PHE A 242 5.11 -4.68 10.12
C PHE A 242 6.49 -4.81 9.46
N ALA A 243 7.10 -3.72 9.00
CA ALA A 243 8.44 -3.75 8.41
C ALA A 243 9.54 -3.97 9.45
N SER A 244 9.33 -3.52 10.68
CA SER A 244 10.27 -3.62 11.80
C SER A 244 10.31 -5.04 12.38
N GLU A 245 11.49 -5.65 12.39
CA GLU A 245 11.71 -6.95 13.03
C GLU A 245 11.58 -6.84 14.56
N ALA A 246 12.05 -5.74 15.13
CA ALA A 246 11.99 -5.48 16.56
C ALA A 246 10.55 -5.42 17.10
N ASP A 247 9.61 -4.90 16.27
CA ASP A 247 8.23 -4.69 16.71
C ASP A 247 7.32 -5.87 16.37
N SER A 248 7.59 -6.62 15.28
CA SER A 248 6.63 -7.57 14.70
C SER A 248 7.22 -8.91 14.24
N SER A 249 8.39 -9.32 14.79
CA SER A 249 9.04 -10.58 14.39
C SER A 249 8.17 -11.83 14.63
N TYR A 250 7.24 -11.79 15.57
CA TYR A 250 6.32 -12.90 15.88
C TYR A 250 4.94 -12.78 15.19
N ILE A 251 4.78 -11.80 14.28
CA ILE A 251 3.52 -11.54 13.59
C ILE A 251 3.68 -11.89 12.10
N ASN A 252 2.91 -12.89 11.63
CA ASN A 252 2.92 -13.35 10.26
C ASN A 252 1.53 -13.83 9.84
N GLY A 253 1.02 -13.35 8.70
CA GLY A 253 -0.31 -13.63 8.19
C GLY A 253 -1.42 -12.77 8.79
N GLU A 254 -1.05 -11.70 9.51
CA GLU A 254 -2.01 -10.80 10.18
C GLU A 254 -2.66 -9.83 9.18
N ILE A 255 -3.92 -9.49 9.45
CA ILE A 255 -4.69 -8.46 8.76
C ILE A 255 -5.03 -7.37 9.78
N LEU A 256 -4.18 -6.35 9.88
CA LEU A 256 -4.35 -5.25 10.83
C LEU A 256 -5.33 -4.20 10.29
N THR A 257 -6.45 -4.04 10.97
CA THR A 257 -7.48 -3.05 10.60
C THR A 257 -7.25 -1.70 11.28
N LEU A 258 -7.52 -0.59 10.53
CA LEU A 258 -7.49 0.78 11.04
C LEU A 258 -8.81 1.46 10.65
N LEU A 259 -9.80 1.43 11.54
CA LEU A 259 -11.21 1.67 11.20
C LEU A 259 -11.82 2.93 11.82
N GLY A 260 -11.00 3.78 12.47
CA GLY A 260 -11.54 5.01 13.10
C GLY A 260 -12.52 4.73 14.26
N GLY A 261 -12.27 3.64 15.00
CA GLY A 261 -13.06 3.25 16.17
C GLY A 261 -14.18 2.22 15.89
N GLU A 262 -14.42 1.84 14.63
CA GLU A 262 -15.31 0.72 14.34
C GLU A 262 -14.70 -0.59 14.85
N VAL A 263 -15.52 -1.41 15.52
CA VAL A 263 -15.13 -2.73 16.00
C VAL A 263 -15.76 -3.78 15.10
N ARG A 264 -14.92 -4.61 14.48
CA ARG A 264 -15.37 -5.71 13.62
C ARG A 264 -14.76 -7.01 14.12
N ALA A 265 -15.57 -8.04 14.20
CA ALA A 265 -15.06 -9.39 14.39
C ALA A 265 -14.38 -9.82 13.08
N GLY A 266 -13.13 -10.20 13.18
CA GLY A 266 -12.35 -10.71 12.06
C GLY A 266 -12.76 -12.11 11.65
#